data_226084d423ed1f87954eca91613b590d
#
_entry.id   226084d423ed1f87954eca91613b590d
#
_cell.length_a   1.000
_cell.length_b   1.000
_cell.length_c   1.000
_cell.angle_alpha   90.00
_cell.angle_beta   90.00
_cell.angle_gamma   90.00
#
_symmetry.space_group_name_H-M   'P 1'
#
loop_
_entity.id
_entity.type
_entity.pdbx_description
1 polymer ?
#
loop_
_entity_poly.entity_id
_entity_poly.type
_entity_poly.pdbx_seq_one_letter_code
_entity_poly.pdbx_strand_id
1 'polypeptide(L)'
;HGGTILFSARSPEFQTEEGMKKAADNMRYHGIEALVVIGGDGTYKGALDFASHHPEFPIIGIPGTIDNDIYGTDYTIGYDTAVNVAMEAIDKLRDTATSHGRCFVVEVMGRHAGYIALEVGIASGAEDILIPETPTDLDKIVEELQLAKKRGKKSSIIVVAEGDESGGAMETAKSIEGKTGFDTRVTILGHMQRGGSPTSRERLMAARFGYIAVKALLEGKTNVAVGIWKGEYTY
;
A
#
# COMPACT_ATOMS: atom_id res chain seq x y z
N HIS A 1 11.42 -0.79 14.66
CA HIS A 1 10.11 -0.33 15.08
C HIS A 1 9.31 0.10 13.85
N GLY A 2 8.00 -0.11 13.87
CA GLY A 2 7.10 0.43 12.86
C GLY A 2 6.78 1.91 13.12
N GLY A 3 6.06 2.52 12.18
CA GLY A 3 5.65 3.92 12.26
C GLY A 3 6.70 4.90 11.73
N THR A 4 6.46 6.19 11.91
CA THR A 4 7.27 7.29 11.37
C THR A 4 7.89 8.11 12.50
N ILE A 5 9.22 8.07 12.64
CA ILE A 5 9.95 8.82 13.67
C ILE A 5 9.87 10.33 13.42
N LEU A 6 9.92 10.74 12.15
CA LEU A 6 9.92 12.14 11.73
C LEU A 6 8.53 12.76 11.68
N PHE A 7 7.49 11.98 11.95
CA PHE A 7 6.09 12.35 11.73
C PHE A 7 5.77 12.70 10.29
N SER A 8 4.51 12.91 9.98
CA SER A 8 4.03 13.41 8.70
C SER A 8 2.74 14.19 8.91
N ALA A 9 2.51 15.18 8.07
CA ALA A 9 1.29 15.97 8.09
C ALA A 9 0.93 16.43 6.68
N ARG A 10 -0.37 16.66 6.47
CA ARG A 10 -0.81 17.46 5.33
C ARG A 10 -0.69 18.92 5.72
N SER A 11 0.16 19.68 5.02
CA SER A 11 0.37 21.12 5.27
C SER A 11 -0.19 21.94 4.12
N PRO A 12 -1.37 22.54 4.26
CA PRO A 12 -1.89 23.47 3.25
C PRO A 12 -0.97 24.67 3.05
N GLU A 13 -0.30 25.14 4.12
CA GLU A 13 0.67 26.24 4.04
C GLU A 13 1.82 25.91 3.08
N PHE A 14 2.36 24.67 3.13
CA PHE A 14 3.44 24.25 2.26
C PHE A 14 3.05 24.17 0.76
N GLN A 15 1.76 24.14 0.44
CA GLN A 15 1.27 24.16 -0.94
C GLN A 15 1.25 25.58 -1.55
N THR A 16 1.67 26.60 -0.81
CA THR A 16 1.75 27.98 -1.25
C THR A 16 3.22 28.40 -1.44
N GLU A 17 3.48 29.31 -2.38
CA GLU A 17 4.83 29.86 -2.57
C GLU A 17 5.40 30.49 -1.30
N GLU A 18 4.55 31.18 -0.51
CA GLU A 18 4.95 31.78 0.76
C GLU A 18 5.35 30.72 1.79
N GLY A 19 4.59 29.63 1.89
CA GLY A 19 4.91 28.52 2.79
C GLY A 19 6.18 27.79 2.36
N MET A 20 6.39 27.55 1.06
CA MET A 20 7.64 26.98 0.55
C MET A 20 8.84 27.89 0.81
N LYS A 21 8.67 29.22 0.60
CA LYS A 21 9.71 30.21 0.95
C LYS A 21 10.05 30.17 2.44
N LYS A 22 9.05 30.12 3.31
CA LYS A 22 9.27 30.01 4.76
C LYS A 22 10.01 28.72 5.12
N ALA A 23 9.70 27.61 4.47
CA ALA A 23 10.42 26.34 4.64
C ALA A 23 11.89 26.47 4.20
N ALA A 24 12.15 27.08 3.04
CA ALA A 24 13.49 27.33 2.53
C ALA A 24 14.30 28.25 3.46
N ASP A 25 13.69 29.31 3.99
CA ASP A 25 14.33 30.22 4.95
C ASP A 25 14.70 29.50 6.26
N ASN A 26 13.83 28.61 6.75
CA ASN A 26 14.14 27.77 7.90
C ASN A 26 15.29 26.80 7.62
N MET A 27 15.33 26.20 6.42
CA MET A 27 16.42 25.31 6.03
C MET A 27 17.76 26.08 6.01
N ARG A 28 17.80 27.28 5.43
CA ARG A 28 18.99 28.14 5.43
C ARG A 28 19.42 28.51 6.84
N TYR A 29 18.45 28.88 7.69
CA TYR A 29 18.73 29.24 9.10
C TYR A 29 19.36 28.07 9.88
N HIS A 30 18.92 26.84 9.60
CA HIS A 30 19.46 25.64 10.26
C HIS A 30 20.66 25.03 9.53
N GLY A 31 21.16 25.61 8.44
CA GLY A 31 22.29 25.11 7.68
C GLY A 31 21.98 23.76 6.99
N ILE A 32 20.73 23.53 6.61
CA ILE A 32 20.33 22.33 5.85
C ILE A 32 20.68 22.57 4.38
N GLU A 33 21.48 21.69 3.82
CA GLU A 33 22.00 21.82 2.46
C GLU A 33 21.26 20.94 1.43
N ALA A 34 20.54 19.91 1.87
CA ALA A 34 19.83 18.98 1.01
C ALA A 34 18.66 18.32 1.74
N LEU A 35 17.74 17.72 1.01
CA LEU A 35 16.60 16.97 1.55
C LEU A 35 16.58 15.53 1.05
N VAL A 36 16.28 14.62 1.97
CA VAL A 36 15.78 13.28 1.62
C VAL A 36 14.33 13.19 2.05
N VAL A 37 13.43 13.06 1.09
CA VAL A 37 11.99 12.97 1.35
C VAL A 37 11.52 11.54 1.27
N ILE A 38 10.76 11.09 2.29
CA ILE A 38 10.27 9.72 2.37
C ILE A 38 8.74 9.75 2.32
N GLY A 39 8.14 9.17 1.29
CA GLY A 39 6.69 9.14 1.17
C GLY A 39 6.20 8.64 -0.19
N GLY A 40 4.91 8.82 -0.43
CA GLY A 40 4.23 8.46 -1.67
C GLY A 40 4.14 9.60 -2.67
N ASP A 41 3.25 9.46 -3.64
CA ASP A 41 3.04 10.40 -4.76
C ASP A 41 2.87 11.87 -4.32
N GLY A 42 2.06 12.12 -3.28
CA GLY A 42 1.86 13.47 -2.75
C GLY A 42 3.14 14.11 -2.20
N THR A 43 4.02 13.32 -1.57
CA THR A 43 5.32 13.78 -1.08
C THR A 43 6.24 14.14 -2.25
N TYR A 44 6.24 13.31 -3.30
CA TYR A 44 7.07 13.56 -4.48
C TYR A 44 6.62 14.80 -5.26
N LYS A 45 5.29 14.98 -5.44
CA LYS A 45 4.74 16.20 -6.04
C LYS A 45 5.14 17.46 -5.27
N GLY A 46 4.97 17.44 -3.94
CA GLY A 46 5.39 18.55 -3.09
C GLY A 46 6.90 18.81 -3.11
N ALA A 47 7.71 17.77 -3.22
CA ALA A 47 9.16 17.90 -3.33
C ALA A 47 9.59 18.52 -4.66
N LEU A 48 8.98 18.12 -5.78
CA LEU A 48 9.24 18.69 -7.11
C LEU A 48 8.78 20.14 -7.20
N ASP A 49 7.64 20.46 -6.62
CA ASP A 49 7.13 21.83 -6.56
C ASP A 49 8.08 22.73 -5.74
N PHE A 50 8.49 22.26 -4.56
CA PHE A 50 9.50 22.96 -3.76
C PHE A 50 10.83 23.14 -4.51
N ALA A 51 11.33 22.09 -5.17
CA ALA A 51 12.57 22.16 -5.95
C ALA A 51 12.50 23.15 -7.12
N SER A 52 11.33 23.35 -7.71
CA SER A 52 11.13 24.33 -8.79
C SER A 52 11.27 25.77 -8.31
N HIS A 53 10.89 26.06 -7.06
CA HIS A 53 10.99 27.37 -6.43
C HIS A 53 12.32 27.59 -5.70
N HIS A 54 12.95 26.51 -5.23
CA HIS A 54 14.16 26.54 -4.43
C HIS A 54 15.20 25.51 -4.93
N PRO A 55 15.73 25.71 -6.16
CA PRO A 55 16.65 24.76 -6.80
C PRO A 55 18.00 24.62 -6.11
N GLU A 56 18.32 25.50 -5.18
CA GLU A 56 19.53 25.41 -4.36
C GLU A 56 19.53 24.22 -3.40
N PHE A 57 18.38 23.61 -3.13
CA PHE A 57 18.27 22.42 -2.26
C PHE A 57 18.14 21.15 -3.08
N PRO A 58 19.19 20.34 -3.23
CA PRO A 58 19.08 19.01 -3.83
C PRO A 58 18.09 18.13 -3.07
N ILE A 59 17.24 17.40 -3.81
CA ILE A 59 16.23 16.54 -3.21
C ILE A 59 16.34 15.11 -3.77
N ILE A 60 16.33 14.13 -2.87
CA ILE A 60 16.24 12.72 -3.24
C ILE A 60 14.98 12.12 -2.60
N GLY A 61 14.18 11.41 -3.39
CA GLY A 61 12.99 10.71 -2.92
C GLY A 61 13.28 9.28 -2.49
N ILE A 62 12.61 8.83 -1.44
CA ILE A 62 12.55 7.42 -1.03
C ILE A 62 11.08 7.00 -1.02
N PRO A 63 10.68 5.91 -1.74
CA PRO A 63 9.29 5.50 -1.83
C PRO A 63 8.82 4.89 -0.51
N GLY A 64 7.88 5.56 0.16
CA GLY A 64 7.32 5.18 1.45
C GLY A 64 5.79 5.22 1.41
N THR A 65 5.18 4.16 0.92
CA THR A 65 3.73 3.95 0.89
C THR A 65 3.43 2.46 0.95
N ILE A 66 2.30 2.08 1.55
CA ILE A 66 1.84 0.69 1.54
C ILE A 66 1.18 0.31 0.21
N ASP A 67 0.74 1.27 -0.58
CA ASP A 67 -0.08 1.05 -1.79
C ASP A 67 0.74 0.47 -2.96
N ASN A 68 2.07 0.59 -2.91
CA ASN A 68 3.03 0.16 -3.95
C ASN A 68 2.73 0.73 -5.34
N ASP A 69 2.18 1.94 -5.39
CA ASP A 69 1.66 2.62 -6.58
C ASP A 69 2.61 3.66 -7.20
N ILE A 70 3.88 3.65 -6.78
CA ILE A 70 4.91 4.56 -7.31
C ILE A 70 5.55 3.96 -8.56
N TYR A 71 5.38 4.64 -9.69
CA TYR A 71 6.02 4.23 -10.94
C TYR A 71 7.55 4.28 -10.84
N GLY A 72 8.21 3.27 -11.38
CA GLY A 72 9.69 3.21 -11.42
C GLY A 72 10.32 2.44 -10.26
N THR A 73 9.52 1.85 -9.40
CA THR A 73 10.03 0.93 -8.37
C THR A 73 9.17 -0.32 -8.25
N ASP A 74 9.79 -1.47 -8.06
CA ASP A 74 9.10 -2.75 -7.84
C ASP A 74 8.47 -2.81 -6.44
N TYR A 75 9.08 -2.14 -5.46
CA TYR A 75 8.67 -2.15 -4.05
C TYR A 75 8.78 -0.78 -3.40
N THR A 76 7.83 -0.49 -2.51
CA THR A 76 7.81 0.70 -1.65
C THR A 76 7.92 0.31 -0.17
N ILE A 77 8.49 1.19 0.67
CA ILE A 77 8.57 0.95 2.11
C ILE A 77 7.16 0.98 2.71
N GLY A 78 6.78 -0.05 3.42
CA GLY A 78 5.46 -0.25 4.04
C GLY A 78 4.66 -1.36 3.39
N TYR A 79 4.87 -1.64 2.11
CA TYR A 79 4.10 -2.60 1.33
C TYR A 79 4.20 -4.04 1.86
N ASP A 80 5.42 -4.57 1.97
CA ASP A 80 5.64 -5.95 2.42
C ASP A 80 5.10 -6.19 3.86
N THR A 81 5.21 -5.18 4.72
CA THR A 81 4.63 -5.23 6.07
C THR A 81 3.11 -5.22 6.03
N ALA A 82 2.49 -4.39 5.18
CA ALA A 82 1.04 -4.33 5.03
C ALA A 82 0.47 -5.66 4.51
N VAL A 83 1.14 -6.29 3.54
CA VAL A 83 0.81 -7.63 3.04
C VAL A 83 0.86 -8.66 4.17
N ASN A 84 1.94 -8.68 4.96
CA ASN A 84 2.08 -9.62 6.08
C ASN A 84 1.02 -9.40 7.17
N VAL A 85 0.67 -8.16 7.49
CA VAL A 85 -0.42 -7.86 8.44
C VAL A 85 -1.76 -8.40 7.94
N ALA A 86 -2.05 -8.23 6.64
CA ALA A 86 -3.27 -8.75 6.04
C ALA A 86 -3.28 -10.29 6.00
N MET A 87 -2.15 -10.91 5.68
CA MET A 87 -1.99 -12.37 5.72
C MET A 87 -2.29 -12.93 7.11
N GLU A 88 -1.71 -12.33 8.15
CA GLU A 88 -1.95 -12.76 9.54
C GLU A 88 -3.43 -12.66 9.93
N ALA A 89 -4.14 -11.63 9.45
CA ALA A 89 -5.56 -11.47 9.68
C ALA A 89 -6.38 -12.56 8.96
N ILE A 90 -6.06 -12.84 7.70
CA ILE A 90 -6.76 -13.86 6.89
C ILE A 90 -6.54 -15.26 7.47
N ASP A 91 -5.34 -15.60 7.94
CA ASP A 91 -5.08 -16.88 8.59
C ASP A 91 -5.98 -17.09 9.80
N LYS A 92 -6.13 -16.08 10.67
CA LYS A 92 -7.04 -16.13 11.82
C LYS A 92 -8.50 -16.27 11.41
N LEU A 93 -8.92 -15.60 10.33
CA LEU A 93 -10.26 -15.73 9.77
C LEU A 93 -10.50 -17.12 9.19
N ARG A 94 -9.51 -17.72 8.53
CA ARG A 94 -9.59 -19.05 7.95
C ARG A 94 -9.83 -20.13 9.01
N ASP A 95 -9.14 -20.04 10.15
CA ASP A 95 -9.36 -20.94 11.28
C ASP A 95 -10.82 -20.89 11.75
N THR A 96 -11.38 -19.69 11.86
CA THR A 96 -12.79 -19.49 12.24
C THR A 96 -13.75 -19.91 11.12
N ALA A 97 -13.44 -19.62 9.86
CA ALA A 97 -14.28 -19.95 8.70
C ALA A 97 -14.52 -21.45 8.58
N THR A 98 -13.48 -22.25 8.77
CA THR A 98 -13.51 -23.70 8.66
C THR A 98 -14.50 -24.33 9.65
N SER A 99 -14.64 -23.77 10.85
CA SER A 99 -15.51 -24.28 11.90
C SER A 99 -17.01 -24.07 11.62
N HIS A 100 -17.39 -23.09 10.81
CA HIS A 100 -18.78 -22.65 10.65
C HIS A 100 -19.33 -22.70 9.22
N GLY A 101 -18.54 -23.08 8.23
CA GLY A 101 -18.99 -23.16 6.83
C GLY A 101 -19.36 -21.82 6.22
N ARG A 102 -18.59 -20.76 6.52
CA ARG A 102 -18.87 -19.37 6.13
C ARG A 102 -18.04 -18.90 4.95
N CYS A 103 -18.58 -17.91 4.23
CA CYS A 103 -17.83 -17.10 3.29
C CYS A 103 -17.36 -15.81 3.98
N PHE A 104 -16.07 -15.51 3.93
CA PHE A 104 -15.51 -14.25 4.41
C PHE A 104 -15.12 -13.37 3.24
N VAL A 105 -15.57 -12.13 3.25
CA VAL A 105 -15.13 -11.07 2.34
C VAL A 105 -14.23 -10.13 3.12
N VAL A 106 -12.96 -10.07 2.74
CA VAL A 106 -11.93 -9.33 3.46
C VAL A 106 -11.47 -8.15 2.61
N GLU A 107 -11.73 -6.93 3.10
CA GLU A 107 -11.29 -5.72 2.44
C GLU A 107 -9.89 -5.33 2.94
N VAL A 108 -9.03 -5.05 1.98
CA VAL A 108 -7.67 -4.59 2.21
C VAL A 108 -7.46 -3.20 1.63
N MET A 109 -6.53 -2.44 2.20
CA MET A 109 -6.12 -1.15 1.68
C MET A 109 -5.36 -1.31 0.35
N GLY A 110 -4.97 -0.20 -0.26
CA GLY A 110 -4.26 -0.13 -1.53
C GLY A 110 -4.72 1.05 -2.38
N ARG A 111 -5.71 1.80 -1.88
CA ARG A 111 -6.28 2.99 -2.51
C ARG A 111 -6.89 2.66 -3.88
N HIS A 112 -6.19 3.05 -4.97
CA HIS A 112 -6.61 2.79 -6.36
C HIS A 112 -5.78 1.68 -7.02
N ALA A 113 -4.99 0.95 -6.23
CA ALA A 113 -4.13 -0.13 -6.70
C ALA A 113 -4.45 -1.44 -5.98
N GLY A 114 -4.54 -2.52 -6.72
CA GLY A 114 -4.86 -3.85 -6.22
C GLY A 114 -3.67 -4.68 -5.75
N TYR A 115 -2.48 -4.11 -5.63
CA TYR A 115 -1.25 -4.86 -5.31
C TYR A 115 -1.34 -5.65 -4.00
N ILE A 116 -1.82 -5.01 -2.92
CA ILE A 116 -1.99 -5.70 -1.62
C ILE A 116 -3.01 -6.83 -1.76
N ALA A 117 -4.18 -6.54 -2.37
CA ALA A 117 -5.24 -7.53 -2.53
C ALA A 117 -4.76 -8.74 -3.35
N LEU A 118 -4.03 -8.49 -4.44
CA LEU A 118 -3.52 -9.53 -5.33
C LEU A 118 -2.51 -10.44 -4.60
N GLU A 119 -1.50 -9.85 -3.97
CA GLU A 119 -0.45 -10.62 -3.29
C GLU A 119 -1.01 -11.39 -2.08
N VAL A 120 -1.83 -10.73 -1.26
CA VAL A 120 -2.48 -11.36 -0.10
C VAL A 120 -3.45 -12.46 -0.53
N GLY A 121 -4.26 -12.22 -1.57
CA GLY A 121 -5.23 -13.19 -2.06
C GLY A 121 -4.56 -14.45 -2.61
N ILE A 122 -3.51 -14.30 -3.42
CA ILE A 122 -2.73 -15.43 -3.94
C ILE A 122 -2.04 -16.18 -2.79
N ALA A 123 -1.33 -15.47 -1.93
CA ALA A 123 -0.56 -16.08 -0.86
C ALA A 123 -1.44 -16.76 0.20
N SER A 124 -2.64 -16.25 0.46
CA SER A 124 -3.60 -16.88 1.36
C SER A 124 -4.45 -17.98 0.70
N GLY A 125 -4.39 -18.16 -0.62
CA GLY A 125 -5.25 -19.08 -1.35
C GLY A 125 -6.73 -18.68 -1.27
N ALA A 126 -7.03 -17.40 -1.47
CA ALA A 126 -8.39 -16.90 -1.60
C ALA A 126 -9.09 -17.54 -2.81
N GLU A 127 -10.41 -17.67 -2.77
CA GLU A 127 -11.21 -18.18 -3.89
C GLU A 127 -11.27 -17.17 -5.02
N ASP A 128 -11.34 -15.90 -4.65
CA ASP A 128 -11.31 -14.82 -5.64
C ASP A 128 -10.67 -13.55 -5.08
N ILE A 129 -10.22 -12.67 -5.96
CA ILE A 129 -9.50 -11.44 -5.64
C ILE A 129 -10.05 -10.32 -6.51
N LEU A 130 -10.69 -9.33 -5.90
CA LEU A 130 -11.29 -8.20 -6.57
C LEU A 130 -10.33 -7.00 -6.51
N ILE A 131 -9.91 -6.52 -7.67
CA ILE A 131 -8.93 -5.42 -7.80
C ILE A 131 -9.38 -4.38 -8.83
N PRO A 132 -9.06 -3.11 -8.64
CA PRO A 132 -9.52 -2.04 -9.52
C PRO A 132 -8.95 -2.11 -10.96
N GLU A 133 -7.90 -2.89 -11.17
CA GLU A 133 -7.26 -3.05 -12.49
C GLU A 133 -8.03 -3.98 -13.44
N THR A 134 -8.98 -4.77 -12.94
CA THR A 134 -9.78 -5.71 -13.73
C THR A 134 -11.25 -5.59 -13.40
N PRO A 135 -12.16 -5.66 -14.41
CA PRO A 135 -13.59 -5.65 -14.16
C PRO A 135 -14.02 -6.80 -13.23
N THR A 136 -14.88 -6.51 -12.28
CA THR A 136 -15.39 -7.49 -11.31
C THR A 136 -16.64 -8.17 -11.86
N ASP A 137 -16.59 -9.49 -12.05
CA ASP A 137 -17.73 -10.33 -12.45
C ASP A 137 -18.31 -11.09 -11.25
N LEU A 138 -19.25 -10.45 -10.56
CA LEU A 138 -19.90 -11.05 -9.39
C LEU A 138 -20.72 -12.31 -9.70
N ASP A 139 -21.24 -12.48 -10.92
CA ASP A 139 -21.99 -13.68 -11.30
C ASP A 139 -21.07 -14.87 -11.44
N LYS A 140 -19.89 -14.67 -12.03
CA LYS A 140 -18.85 -15.71 -12.10
C LYS A 140 -18.37 -16.13 -10.72
N ILE A 141 -18.11 -15.17 -9.82
CA ILE A 141 -17.70 -15.45 -8.42
C ILE A 141 -18.76 -16.32 -7.72
N VAL A 142 -20.03 -15.96 -7.88
CA VAL A 142 -21.16 -16.74 -7.30
C VAL A 142 -21.19 -18.17 -7.84
N GLU A 143 -21.01 -18.36 -9.16
CA GLU A 143 -20.96 -19.70 -9.76
C GLU A 143 -19.79 -20.52 -9.21
N GLU A 144 -18.60 -19.94 -9.11
CA GLU A 144 -17.41 -20.60 -8.55
C GLU A 144 -17.58 -20.99 -7.09
N LEU A 145 -18.16 -20.11 -6.26
CA LEU A 145 -18.48 -20.42 -4.86
C LEU A 145 -19.50 -21.55 -4.72
N GLN A 146 -20.54 -21.57 -5.56
CA GLN A 146 -21.54 -22.64 -5.55
C GLN A 146 -20.91 -23.99 -5.98
N LEU A 147 -20.02 -23.96 -6.95
CA LEU A 147 -19.29 -25.14 -7.42
C LEU A 147 -18.33 -25.66 -6.32
N ALA A 148 -17.63 -24.77 -5.65
CA ALA A 148 -16.74 -25.12 -4.54
C ALA A 148 -17.53 -25.79 -3.40
N LYS A 149 -18.71 -25.27 -3.05
CA LYS A 149 -19.60 -25.88 -2.06
C LYS A 149 -20.08 -27.28 -2.48
N LYS A 150 -20.46 -27.46 -3.75
CA LYS A 150 -20.85 -28.77 -4.29
C LYS A 150 -19.70 -29.79 -4.20
N ARG A 151 -18.46 -29.35 -4.30
CA ARG A 151 -17.25 -30.19 -4.13
C ARG A 151 -16.87 -30.44 -2.67
N GLY A 152 -17.68 -29.97 -1.71
CA GLY A 152 -17.47 -30.20 -0.27
C GLY A 152 -16.59 -29.16 0.41
N LYS A 153 -16.26 -28.05 -0.24
CA LYS A 153 -15.52 -26.96 0.41
C LYS A 153 -16.39 -26.32 1.48
N LYS A 154 -15.86 -26.22 2.71
CA LYS A 154 -16.63 -25.77 3.88
C LYS A 154 -16.55 -24.27 4.13
N SER A 155 -15.51 -23.61 3.64
CA SER A 155 -15.30 -22.17 3.84
C SER A 155 -14.69 -21.53 2.61
N SER A 156 -14.96 -20.24 2.42
CA SER A 156 -14.42 -19.46 1.31
C SER A 156 -13.93 -18.11 1.81
N ILE A 157 -12.87 -17.61 1.21
CA ILE A 157 -12.34 -16.27 1.47
C ILE A 157 -12.23 -15.53 0.14
N ILE A 158 -12.78 -14.34 0.09
CA ILE A 158 -12.66 -13.40 -1.03
C ILE A 158 -11.92 -12.19 -0.52
N VAL A 159 -10.89 -11.76 -1.23
CA VAL A 159 -10.14 -10.55 -0.92
C VAL A 159 -10.58 -9.44 -1.86
N VAL A 160 -10.89 -8.27 -1.30
CA VAL A 160 -11.37 -7.10 -2.05
C VAL A 160 -10.44 -5.93 -1.77
N ALA A 161 -9.93 -5.30 -2.82
CA ALA A 161 -9.23 -4.02 -2.69
C ALA A 161 -10.25 -2.89 -2.39
N GLU A 162 -9.91 -1.96 -1.50
CA GLU A 162 -10.79 -0.83 -1.13
C GLU A 162 -11.19 0.07 -2.33
N GLY A 163 -10.41 0.05 -3.41
CA GLY A 163 -10.64 0.82 -4.64
C GLY A 163 -11.36 0.05 -5.74
N ASP A 164 -11.81 -1.19 -5.50
CA ASP A 164 -12.52 -2.00 -6.48
C ASP A 164 -13.91 -1.41 -6.82
N GLU A 165 -14.33 -1.59 -8.07
CA GLU A 165 -15.60 -1.05 -8.58
C GLU A 165 -16.85 -1.74 -8.01
N SER A 166 -16.71 -2.88 -7.34
CA SER A 166 -17.83 -3.61 -6.70
C SER A 166 -18.46 -2.86 -5.52
N GLY A 167 -17.88 -1.74 -5.10
CA GLY A 167 -18.32 -0.96 -3.94
C GLY A 167 -17.76 -1.45 -2.61
N GLY A 168 -16.66 -2.20 -2.64
CA GLY A 168 -15.97 -2.75 -1.48
C GLY A 168 -16.61 -4.00 -0.90
N ALA A 169 -16.07 -4.45 0.23
CA ALA A 169 -16.44 -5.75 0.80
C ALA A 169 -17.91 -5.84 1.24
N MET A 170 -18.52 -4.73 1.67
CA MET A 170 -19.92 -4.74 2.14
C MET A 170 -20.91 -5.02 1.01
N GLU A 171 -20.76 -4.35 -0.13
CA GLU A 171 -21.67 -4.54 -1.28
C GLU A 171 -21.39 -5.91 -1.96
N THR A 172 -20.14 -6.31 -2.04
CA THR A 172 -19.73 -7.65 -2.51
C THR A 172 -20.39 -8.73 -1.65
N ALA A 173 -20.31 -8.63 -0.33
CA ALA A 173 -20.90 -9.60 0.60
C ALA A 173 -22.42 -9.70 0.45
N LYS A 174 -23.13 -8.55 0.37
CA LYS A 174 -24.57 -8.53 0.14
C LYS A 174 -24.97 -9.21 -1.17
N SER A 175 -24.21 -8.96 -2.24
CA SER A 175 -24.46 -9.59 -3.54
C SER A 175 -24.30 -11.10 -3.48
N ILE A 176 -23.21 -11.60 -2.85
CA ILE A 176 -22.96 -13.01 -2.68
C ILE A 176 -24.05 -13.65 -1.83
N GLU A 177 -24.38 -13.09 -0.67
CA GLU A 177 -25.42 -13.60 0.23
C GLU A 177 -26.78 -13.68 -0.45
N GLY A 178 -27.17 -12.61 -1.17
CA GLY A 178 -28.44 -12.54 -1.89
C GLY A 178 -28.57 -13.58 -3.01
N LYS A 179 -27.49 -13.91 -3.70
CA LYS A 179 -27.49 -14.86 -4.83
C LYS A 179 -27.24 -16.31 -4.41
N THR A 180 -26.55 -16.54 -3.30
CA THR A 180 -26.12 -17.89 -2.87
C THR A 180 -26.80 -18.40 -1.62
N GLY A 181 -27.32 -17.50 -0.78
CA GLY A 181 -27.79 -17.81 0.56
C GLY A 181 -26.69 -18.25 1.52
N PHE A 182 -25.42 -17.96 1.23
CA PHE A 182 -24.31 -18.28 2.13
C PHE A 182 -24.30 -17.33 3.33
N ASP A 183 -23.93 -17.85 4.51
CA ASP A 183 -23.61 -17.02 5.68
C ASP A 183 -22.31 -16.26 5.40
N THR A 184 -22.45 -15.00 4.95
CA THR A 184 -21.32 -14.17 4.53
C THR A 184 -20.94 -13.20 5.64
N ARG A 185 -19.64 -13.07 5.90
CA ARG A 185 -19.08 -12.18 6.92
C ARG A 185 -18.08 -11.24 6.28
N VAL A 186 -18.10 -9.98 6.70
CA VAL A 186 -17.19 -8.94 6.21
C VAL A 186 -16.16 -8.62 7.28
N THR A 187 -14.93 -8.46 6.84
CA THR A 187 -13.83 -7.93 7.66
C THR A 187 -13.11 -6.85 6.87
N ILE A 188 -13.12 -5.62 7.36
CA ILE A 188 -12.40 -4.50 6.78
C ILE A 188 -11.16 -4.26 7.63
N LEU A 189 -9.98 -4.54 7.08
CA LEU A 189 -8.72 -4.41 7.84
C LEU A 189 -8.35 -2.94 8.08
N GLY A 190 -8.56 -2.09 7.09
CA GLY A 190 -8.35 -0.65 7.20
C GLY A 190 -6.96 -0.30 7.76
N HIS A 191 -6.91 0.67 8.64
CA HIS A 191 -5.67 1.26 9.16
C HIS A 191 -4.77 0.31 9.96
N MET A 192 -5.22 -0.88 10.34
CA MET A 192 -4.35 -1.90 10.94
C MET A 192 -3.18 -2.25 10.02
N GLN A 193 -3.39 -2.20 8.69
CA GLN A 193 -2.35 -2.47 7.70
C GLN A 193 -1.25 -1.40 7.63
N ARG A 194 -1.48 -0.22 8.24
CA ARG A 194 -0.46 0.84 8.36
C ARG A 194 0.46 0.66 9.56
N GLY A 195 0.16 -0.30 10.42
CA GLY A 195 0.93 -0.64 11.61
C GLY A 195 1.69 -1.95 11.45
N GLY A 196 2.15 -2.45 12.56
CA GLY A 196 2.85 -3.73 12.64
C GLY A 196 4.37 -3.60 12.71
N SER A 197 5.03 -4.74 12.85
CA SER A 197 6.49 -4.81 12.91
C SER A 197 7.05 -4.99 11.51
N PRO A 198 7.95 -4.12 11.03
CA PRO A 198 8.54 -4.25 9.70
C PRO A 198 9.20 -5.61 9.53
N THR A 199 8.98 -6.23 8.37
CA THR A 199 9.62 -7.48 7.99
C THR A 199 11.15 -7.33 7.85
N SER A 200 11.89 -8.42 7.85
CA SER A 200 13.33 -8.39 7.62
C SER A 200 13.67 -7.83 6.22
N ARG A 201 12.87 -8.20 5.21
CA ARG A 201 13.01 -7.70 3.84
C ARG A 201 12.87 -6.18 3.78
N GLU A 202 11.85 -5.66 4.42
CA GLU A 202 11.56 -4.23 4.42
C GLU A 202 12.63 -3.42 5.15
N ARG A 203 13.11 -3.92 6.29
CA ARG A 203 14.22 -3.28 7.03
C ARG A 203 15.50 -3.21 6.20
N LEU A 204 15.83 -4.28 5.48
CA LEU A 204 17.00 -4.32 4.61
C LEU A 204 16.84 -3.35 3.43
N MET A 205 15.67 -3.33 2.79
CA MET A 205 15.35 -2.43 1.69
C MET A 205 15.42 -0.97 2.14
N ALA A 206 14.80 -0.62 3.26
CA ALA A 206 14.82 0.73 3.81
C ALA A 206 16.25 1.22 4.13
N ALA A 207 17.09 0.34 4.72
CA ALA A 207 18.48 0.66 4.99
C ALA A 207 19.28 0.92 3.70
N ARG A 208 19.07 0.11 2.67
CA ARG A 208 19.70 0.30 1.36
C ARG A 208 19.23 1.55 0.65
N PHE A 209 17.92 1.84 0.68
CA PHE A 209 17.38 3.08 0.12
C PHE A 209 17.99 4.31 0.78
N GLY A 210 18.09 4.33 2.11
CA GLY A 210 18.74 5.42 2.83
C GLY A 210 20.20 5.61 2.44
N TYR A 211 20.97 4.51 2.34
CA TYR A 211 22.36 4.56 1.88
C TYR A 211 22.50 5.10 0.46
N ILE A 212 21.67 4.60 -0.48
CA ILE A 212 21.72 5.02 -1.90
C ILE A 212 21.29 6.49 -2.03
N ALA A 213 20.27 6.93 -1.28
CA ALA A 213 19.82 8.32 -1.31
C ALA A 213 20.92 9.29 -0.89
N VAL A 214 21.64 9.01 0.21
CA VAL A 214 22.76 9.83 0.65
C VAL A 214 23.92 9.78 -0.36
N LYS A 215 24.23 8.60 -0.90
CA LYS A 215 25.25 8.44 -1.94
C LYS A 215 24.90 9.27 -3.18
N ALA A 216 23.65 9.25 -3.64
CA ALA A 216 23.19 10.05 -4.77
C ALA A 216 23.39 11.56 -4.52
N LEU A 217 23.08 12.06 -3.32
CA LEU A 217 23.37 13.45 -2.94
C LEU A 217 24.87 13.77 -3.02
N LEU A 218 25.72 12.91 -2.50
CA LEU A 218 27.18 13.09 -2.54
C LEU A 218 27.76 13.04 -3.97
N GLU A 219 27.06 12.37 -4.88
CA GLU A 219 27.37 12.33 -6.32
C GLU A 219 26.78 13.54 -7.09
N GLY A 220 26.14 14.49 -6.39
CA GLY A 220 25.54 15.69 -6.98
C GLY A 220 24.22 15.43 -7.71
N LYS A 221 23.56 14.31 -7.45
CA LYS A 221 22.22 14.03 -8.01
C LYS A 221 21.16 14.86 -7.29
N THR A 222 20.16 15.24 -8.02
CA THR A 222 18.99 15.96 -7.50
C THR A 222 17.73 15.61 -8.28
N ASN A 223 16.58 15.76 -7.65
CA ASN A 223 15.25 15.49 -8.25
C ASN A 223 15.10 14.07 -8.83
N VAL A 224 15.71 13.11 -8.16
CA VAL A 224 15.56 11.68 -8.46
C VAL A 224 15.02 10.95 -7.24
N ALA A 225 14.43 9.78 -7.47
CA ALA A 225 13.97 8.89 -6.40
C ALA A 225 14.76 7.57 -6.47
N VAL A 226 15.14 7.06 -5.32
CA VAL A 226 15.68 5.70 -5.22
C VAL A 226 14.55 4.68 -5.42
N GLY A 227 14.89 3.52 -5.96
CA GLY A 227 13.92 2.46 -6.20
C GLY A 227 14.59 1.11 -6.41
N ILE A 228 13.77 0.11 -6.67
CA ILE A 228 14.17 -1.20 -7.18
C ILE A 228 13.49 -1.37 -8.53
N TRP A 229 14.25 -1.59 -9.56
CA TRP A 229 13.73 -1.83 -10.90
C TRP A 229 14.26 -3.15 -11.44
N LYS A 230 13.35 -4.11 -11.70
CA LYS A 230 13.72 -5.48 -12.12
C LYS A 230 14.68 -6.16 -11.16
N GLY A 231 14.48 -5.95 -9.87
CA GLY A 231 15.30 -6.51 -8.80
C GLY A 231 16.61 -5.77 -8.51
N GLU A 232 16.97 -4.74 -9.28
CA GLU A 232 18.19 -3.97 -9.09
C GLU A 232 17.90 -2.61 -8.44
N TYR A 233 18.74 -2.22 -7.48
CA TYR A 233 18.65 -0.90 -6.84
C TYR A 233 19.10 0.20 -7.81
N THR A 234 18.28 1.24 -7.95
CA THR A 234 18.47 2.34 -8.90
C THR A 234 18.03 3.70 -8.32
N TYR A 235 18.27 4.77 -9.09
CA TYR A 235 17.71 6.12 -8.91
C TYR A 235 17.56 6.83 -10.23
#